data_030ba2fbebb137e19c29ee8366746eee
#
_entry.id   030ba2fbebb137e19c29ee8366746eee
#
_cell.length_a   1.000
_cell.length_b   1.000
_cell.length_c   1.000
_cell.angle_alpha   90.00
_cell.angle_beta   90.00
_cell.angle_gamma   90.00
#
_symmetry.space_group_name_H-M   'P 1'
#
loop_
_entity.id
_entity.type
_entity.pdbx_description
1 polymer ?
#
loop_
_entity_poly.entity_id
_entity_poly.type
_entity_poly.pdbx_seq_one_letter_code
_entity_poly.pdbx_strand_id
1 'polypeptide(L)'
;MAASGKKIKIGINGFGRIGRLVARVALQRNDVELVAVNDPFINVDYMTYMFKYDTVHGQWKHHELKVKDEKTLLFGEKPVTVFGISVVAXKMKFFQEPEEIPWGQVGADFVVESTGVFTDKEKAAAHLKGGAKKVVISAPSKDAPMFVVGVNEKEYKPELDIVSNASCTTNCLAPLAKVINDRFGIVEGLMTTVHSITATQKTVDGPSSKDWRGGRAASFNIIPSSTGAAKAVGKVLPQLNGKLTGMAFRVPTVDVSVVDLTVRLEKKASYEEIKKAIKEESEGKLKGILGYTEDDVVSTDFIGDSRSSIFDAKAGIALNDNFVKLVSWYDNEWGYSSRVVDLIVHIASVKACC
;
A
#
# COMPACT_ATOMS: atom_id res chain seq x y z
N MET A 1 0.66 29.87 5.45
CA MET A 1 -0.42 30.23 4.50
C MET A 1 -0.39 29.20 3.36
N ALA A 2 -1.37 28.31 3.33
CA ALA A 2 -1.46 27.36 2.24
C ALA A 2 -1.84 28.12 0.98
N ALA A 3 -0.98 28.05 -0.05
CA ALA A 3 -1.35 28.54 -1.36
C ALA A 3 -2.64 27.82 -1.77
N SER A 4 -3.61 28.55 -2.32
CA SER A 4 -4.83 27.98 -2.88
C SER A 4 -4.47 27.22 -4.16
N GLY A 5 -3.70 26.15 -4.02
CA GLY A 5 -3.29 25.33 -5.14
C GLY A 5 -4.43 24.42 -5.58
N LYS A 6 -4.52 24.18 -6.88
CA LYS A 6 -5.45 23.24 -7.48
C LYS A 6 -5.21 21.85 -6.84
N LYS A 7 -6.29 21.23 -6.33
CA LYS A 7 -6.21 19.88 -5.76
C LYS A 7 -5.81 18.86 -6.81
N ILE A 8 -5.03 17.87 -6.39
CA ILE A 8 -4.61 16.76 -7.25
C ILE A 8 -5.81 15.84 -7.44
N LYS A 9 -6.23 15.65 -8.70
CA LYS A 9 -7.42 14.85 -9.02
C LYS A 9 -7.05 13.39 -9.24
N ILE A 10 -7.71 12.51 -8.48
CA ILE A 10 -7.42 11.07 -8.45
C ILE A 10 -8.61 10.27 -8.96
N GLY A 11 -8.36 9.33 -9.89
CA GLY A 11 -9.27 8.25 -10.25
C GLY A 11 -8.79 6.95 -9.62
N ILE A 12 -9.68 6.04 -9.33
CA ILE A 12 -9.35 4.71 -8.76
C ILE A 12 -9.92 3.62 -9.66
N ASN A 13 -9.06 2.73 -10.14
CA ASN A 13 -9.46 1.53 -10.87
C ASN A 13 -9.41 0.32 -9.94
N GLY A 14 -10.56 -0.27 -9.65
CA GLY A 14 -10.72 -1.37 -8.69
C GLY A 14 -11.15 -0.86 -7.32
N PHE A 15 -12.40 -1.15 -6.94
CA PHE A 15 -12.97 -0.68 -5.66
C PHE A 15 -13.03 -1.80 -4.61
N GLY A 16 -11.99 -2.66 -4.63
CA GLY A 16 -11.74 -3.69 -3.64
C GLY A 16 -11.25 -3.09 -2.32
N ARG A 17 -10.60 -3.91 -1.47
CA ARG A 17 -10.10 -3.45 -0.16
C ARG A 17 -9.26 -2.18 -0.28
N ILE A 18 -8.18 -2.24 -1.08
CA ILE A 18 -7.23 -1.13 -1.17
C ILE A 18 -7.84 0.09 -1.87
N GLY A 19 -8.57 -0.10 -2.97
CA GLY A 19 -9.20 1.02 -3.67
C GLY A 19 -10.14 1.81 -2.75
N ARG A 20 -10.98 1.11 -1.96
CA ARG A 20 -11.88 1.79 -1.00
C ARG A 20 -11.12 2.52 0.10
N LEU A 21 -10.01 1.96 0.59
CA LEU A 21 -9.22 2.61 1.64
C LEU A 21 -8.43 3.80 1.10
N VAL A 22 -7.92 3.71 -0.13
CA VAL A 22 -7.32 4.88 -0.81
C VAL A 22 -8.38 5.99 -0.95
N ALA A 23 -9.63 5.62 -1.31
CA ALA A 23 -10.73 6.59 -1.37
C ALA A 23 -11.00 7.22 0.00
N ARG A 24 -11.04 6.40 1.07
CA ARG A 24 -11.25 6.91 2.43
C ARG A 24 -10.13 7.87 2.85
N VAL A 25 -8.88 7.53 2.55
CA VAL A 25 -7.72 8.40 2.86
C VAL A 25 -7.82 9.71 2.07
N ALA A 26 -8.10 9.62 0.75
CA ALA A 26 -8.19 10.80 -0.11
C ALA A 26 -9.29 11.77 0.34
N LEU A 27 -10.45 11.23 0.75
CA LEU A 27 -11.60 12.05 1.20
C LEU A 27 -11.34 12.78 2.53
N GLN A 28 -10.37 12.33 3.31
CA GLN A 28 -9.98 12.97 4.58
C GLN A 28 -8.86 13.99 4.40
N ARG A 29 -8.39 14.20 3.15
CA ARG A 29 -7.29 15.11 2.85
C ARG A 29 -7.78 16.35 2.11
N ASN A 30 -7.00 17.42 2.20
CA ASN A 30 -7.33 18.70 1.56
C ASN A 30 -6.51 18.95 0.29
N ASP A 31 -5.45 18.20 0.06
CA ASP A 31 -4.54 18.36 -1.06
C ASP A 31 -4.90 17.49 -2.29
N VAL A 32 -5.79 16.53 -2.11
CA VAL A 32 -6.26 15.65 -3.17
C VAL A 32 -7.79 15.70 -3.31
N GLU A 33 -8.28 15.26 -4.47
CA GLU A 33 -9.71 15.20 -4.77
C GLU A 33 -10.01 13.90 -5.51
N LEU A 34 -10.88 13.07 -4.95
CA LEU A 34 -11.37 11.88 -5.62
C LEU A 34 -12.42 12.32 -6.65
N VAL A 35 -12.19 12.05 -7.94
CA VAL A 35 -13.08 12.48 -9.02
C VAL A 35 -13.80 11.32 -9.70
N ALA A 36 -13.22 10.13 -9.67
CA ALA A 36 -13.86 8.97 -10.31
C ALA A 36 -13.40 7.65 -9.71
N VAL A 37 -14.28 6.66 -9.84
CA VAL A 37 -14.00 5.27 -9.47
C VAL A 37 -14.47 4.38 -10.62
N ASN A 38 -13.69 3.37 -10.96
CA ASN A 38 -14.11 2.32 -11.88
C ASN A 38 -14.07 0.96 -11.19
N ASP A 39 -15.15 0.21 -11.29
CA ASP A 39 -15.18 -1.20 -10.92
C ASP A 39 -16.26 -1.88 -11.74
N PRO A 40 -15.91 -2.84 -12.62
CA PRO A 40 -16.88 -3.46 -13.52
C PRO A 40 -17.80 -4.50 -12.87
N PHE A 41 -17.57 -4.85 -11.61
CA PHE A 41 -18.28 -5.95 -10.95
C PHE A 41 -19.36 -5.50 -9.96
N ILE A 42 -19.41 -4.21 -9.64
CA ILE A 42 -20.33 -3.70 -8.61
C ILE A 42 -21.02 -2.42 -9.10
N ASN A 43 -22.32 -2.32 -8.82
CA ASN A 43 -23.09 -1.12 -9.15
C ASN A 43 -22.95 -0.04 -8.08
N VAL A 44 -23.49 1.13 -8.32
CA VAL A 44 -23.35 2.33 -7.47
C VAL A 44 -23.92 2.11 -6.06
N ASP A 45 -25.07 1.43 -5.98
CA ASP A 45 -25.69 1.14 -4.67
C ASP A 45 -24.79 0.22 -3.82
N TYR A 46 -24.25 -0.83 -4.45
CA TYR A 46 -23.37 -1.77 -3.76
C TYR A 46 -22.02 -1.13 -3.42
N MET A 47 -21.50 -0.23 -4.28
CA MET A 47 -20.31 0.56 -3.95
C MET A 47 -20.53 1.39 -2.68
N THR A 48 -21.70 2.04 -2.59
CA THR A 48 -22.08 2.85 -1.43
C THR A 48 -22.11 2.00 -0.16
N TYR A 49 -22.76 0.83 -0.23
CA TYR A 49 -22.81 -0.11 0.88
C TYR A 49 -21.40 -0.54 1.32
N MET A 50 -20.58 -1.00 0.37
CA MET A 50 -19.23 -1.49 0.64
C MET A 50 -18.30 -0.40 1.16
N PHE A 51 -18.50 0.84 0.75
CA PHE A 51 -17.72 1.97 1.26
C PHE A 51 -18.15 2.35 2.67
N LYS A 52 -19.44 2.33 2.92
CA LYS A 52 -20.03 2.74 4.22
C LYS A 52 -19.64 1.77 5.33
N TYR A 53 -19.74 0.48 5.08
CA TYR A 53 -19.55 -0.54 6.10
C TYR A 53 -18.25 -1.30 5.89
N ASP A 54 -17.42 -1.34 6.91
CA ASP A 54 -16.14 -2.04 6.88
C ASP A 54 -15.91 -2.75 8.21
N THR A 55 -15.69 -4.05 8.15
CA THR A 55 -15.54 -4.90 9.35
C THR A 55 -14.30 -4.50 10.16
N VAL A 56 -13.25 -4.04 9.50
CA VAL A 56 -11.96 -3.73 10.13
C VAL A 56 -11.89 -2.25 10.52
N HIS A 57 -12.15 -1.36 9.56
CA HIS A 57 -11.96 0.09 9.74
C HIS A 57 -13.23 0.83 10.14
N GLY A 58 -14.30 0.09 10.41
CA GLY A 58 -15.54 0.64 10.93
C GLY A 58 -16.39 1.37 9.90
N GLN A 59 -17.56 1.78 10.35
CA GLN A 59 -18.52 2.48 9.50
C GLN A 59 -18.01 3.89 9.17
N TRP A 60 -18.16 4.29 7.90
CA TRP A 60 -17.80 5.65 7.46
C TRP A 60 -18.73 6.68 8.10
N LYS A 61 -18.16 7.67 8.78
CA LYS A 61 -18.91 8.69 9.56
C LYS A 61 -18.56 10.13 9.19
N HIS A 62 -17.64 10.33 8.22
CA HIS A 62 -17.12 11.67 7.92
C HIS A 62 -18.10 12.52 7.07
N HIS A 63 -18.79 11.86 6.14
CA HIS A 63 -19.73 12.53 5.23
C HIS A 63 -20.91 11.61 4.96
N GLU A 64 -22.05 12.21 4.68
CA GLU A 64 -23.20 11.46 4.18
C GLU A 64 -22.86 10.89 2.80
N LEU A 65 -23.33 9.68 2.53
CA LEU A 65 -23.17 9.01 1.25
C LEU A 65 -24.52 8.94 0.55
N LYS A 66 -24.58 9.40 -0.69
CA LYS A 66 -25.81 9.35 -1.49
C LYS A 66 -25.49 8.87 -2.90
N VAL A 67 -26.40 8.09 -3.44
CA VAL A 67 -26.42 7.80 -4.87
C VAL A 67 -27.20 8.91 -5.54
N LYS A 68 -26.56 9.68 -6.39
CA LYS A 68 -27.24 10.74 -7.15
C LYS A 68 -27.94 10.15 -8.39
N ASP A 69 -27.24 9.28 -9.08
CA ASP A 69 -27.74 8.57 -10.27
C ASP A 69 -26.84 7.33 -10.51
N GLU A 70 -27.12 6.59 -11.55
CA GLU A 70 -26.43 5.33 -11.89
C GLU A 70 -24.90 5.47 -12.12
N LYS A 71 -24.43 6.70 -12.26
CA LYS A 71 -23.03 6.99 -12.58
C LYS A 71 -22.40 8.02 -11.62
N THR A 72 -23.09 8.38 -10.55
CA THR A 72 -22.58 9.43 -9.65
C THR A 72 -22.86 9.11 -8.18
N LEU A 73 -21.79 9.01 -7.42
CA LEU A 73 -21.84 8.97 -5.95
C LEU A 73 -21.58 10.37 -5.41
N LEU A 74 -22.26 10.72 -4.32
CA LEU A 74 -21.97 11.95 -3.58
C LEU A 74 -21.34 11.58 -2.23
N PHE A 75 -20.17 12.13 -1.97
CA PHE A 75 -19.52 12.09 -0.66
C PHE A 75 -19.72 13.46 -0.01
N GLY A 76 -20.78 13.59 0.81
CA GLY A 76 -21.32 14.89 1.17
C GLY A 76 -21.88 15.55 -0.10
N GLU A 77 -21.36 16.72 -0.45
CA GLU A 77 -21.76 17.41 -1.68
C GLU A 77 -20.82 17.15 -2.87
N LYS A 78 -19.74 16.39 -2.66
CA LYS A 78 -18.73 16.16 -3.70
C LYS A 78 -19.14 15.01 -4.62
N PRO A 79 -19.34 15.28 -5.93
CA PRO A 79 -19.68 14.22 -6.86
C PRO A 79 -18.44 13.43 -7.27
N VAL A 80 -18.57 12.11 -7.32
CA VAL A 80 -17.55 11.19 -7.82
C VAL A 80 -18.19 10.39 -8.93
N THR A 81 -17.62 10.44 -10.12
CA THR A 81 -18.11 9.69 -11.28
C THR A 81 -17.81 8.20 -11.09
N VAL A 82 -18.80 7.36 -11.33
CA VAL A 82 -18.64 5.92 -11.32
C VAL A 82 -18.64 5.41 -12.75
N PHE A 83 -17.51 4.88 -13.18
CA PHE A 83 -17.41 4.14 -14.42
C PHE A 83 -17.68 2.67 -14.10
N GLY A 84 -18.53 2.05 -14.87
CA GLY A 84 -18.92 0.67 -14.63
C GLY A 84 -19.28 -0.02 -15.92
N ILE A 85 -19.78 -1.25 -15.81
CA ILE A 85 -20.23 -1.99 -16.97
C ILE A 85 -21.40 -1.25 -17.60
N SER A 86 -21.24 -0.78 -18.84
CA SER A 86 -22.43 -0.48 -19.63
C SER A 86 -23.01 -1.83 -20.10
N VAL A 87 -24.18 -2.19 -19.56
CA VAL A 87 -24.93 -3.33 -20.05
C VAL A 87 -25.50 -2.96 -21.41
N VAL A 88 -24.72 -3.11 -22.47
CA VAL A 88 -25.25 -3.05 -23.83
C VAL A 88 -25.50 -4.48 -24.30
N ALA A 89 -26.78 -4.74 -24.30
CA ALA A 89 -27.37 -5.87 -24.98
C ALA A 89 -26.61 -7.20 -25.02
N UNK A 90 -26.72 -7.82 -23.94
CA UNK A 90 -26.47 -9.10 -23.89
C UNK A 90 -25.19 -9.67 -24.23
N LYS A 91 -24.48 -8.94 -24.50
CA LYS A 91 -23.13 -9.47 -24.47
C LYS A 91 -22.46 -8.88 -23.25
N MET A 92 -22.33 -9.65 -22.20
CA MET A 92 -21.51 -9.29 -21.05
C MET A 92 -20.05 -9.17 -21.55
N LYS A 93 -19.59 -7.94 -21.82
CA LYS A 93 -18.17 -7.64 -21.82
C LYS A 93 -17.77 -7.60 -20.35
N PHE A 94 -17.20 -8.67 -19.87
CA PHE A 94 -16.79 -8.83 -18.48
C PHE A 94 -15.61 -7.91 -18.07
N PHE A 95 -15.03 -7.18 -19.01
CA PHE A 95 -13.92 -6.28 -18.73
C PHE A 95 -14.10 -5.02 -19.57
N GLN A 96 -14.30 -3.91 -18.89
CA GLN A 96 -14.02 -2.64 -19.53
C GLN A 96 -12.50 -2.58 -19.64
N GLU A 97 -11.99 -2.56 -20.87
CA GLU A 97 -10.56 -2.43 -21.08
C GLU A 97 -10.11 -1.11 -20.46
N PRO A 98 -9.03 -1.08 -19.69
CA PRO A 98 -8.62 0.16 -19.00
C PRO A 98 -8.44 1.35 -19.93
N GLU A 99 -8.12 1.12 -21.21
CA GLU A 99 -7.96 2.20 -22.20
C GLU A 99 -9.30 2.83 -22.60
N GLU A 100 -10.43 2.17 -22.33
CA GLU A 100 -11.77 2.70 -22.63
C GLU A 100 -12.32 3.57 -21.48
N ILE A 101 -11.69 3.55 -20.31
CA ILE A 101 -12.14 4.34 -19.16
C ILE A 101 -11.76 5.80 -19.40
N PRO A 102 -12.72 6.73 -19.48
CA PRO A 102 -12.43 8.10 -19.93
C PRO A 102 -11.97 9.00 -18.76
N TRP A 103 -10.82 8.68 -18.19
CA TRP A 103 -10.22 9.45 -17.07
C TRP A 103 -10.05 10.93 -17.39
N GLY A 104 -9.70 11.24 -18.64
CA GLY A 104 -9.54 12.62 -19.10
C GLY A 104 -10.81 13.43 -19.03
N GLN A 105 -11.99 12.82 -19.23
CA GLN A 105 -13.26 13.53 -19.20
C GLN A 105 -13.61 14.05 -17.81
N VAL A 106 -13.15 13.37 -16.76
CA VAL A 106 -13.36 13.79 -15.38
C VAL A 106 -12.16 14.57 -14.83
N GLY A 107 -11.14 14.75 -15.65
CA GLY A 107 -9.94 15.47 -15.29
C GLY A 107 -9.08 14.77 -14.26
N ALA A 108 -9.10 13.43 -14.22
CA ALA A 108 -8.22 12.68 -13.32
C ALA A 108 -6.76 12.84 -13.76
N ASP A 109 -5.95 13.46 -12.91
CA ASP A 109 -4.53 13.61 -13.17
C ASP A 109 -3.79 12.29 -12.91
N PHE A 110 -4.18 11.59 -11.84
CA PHE A 110 -3.60 10.33 -11.40
C PHE A 110 -4.65 9.23 -11.39
N VAL A 111 -4.26 8.03 -11.80
CA VAL A 111 -5.09 6.83 -11.61
C VAL A 111 -4.35 5.90 -10.65
N VAL A 112 -5.04 5.47 -9.59
CA VAL A 112 -4.58 4.40 -8.72
C VAL A 112 -5.09 3.08 -9.30
N GLU A 113 -4.16 2.24 -9.74
CA GLU A 113 -4.49 0.91 -10.25
C GLU A 113 -4.51 -0.07 -9.07
N SER A 114 -5.70 -0.45 -8.62
CA SER A 114 -5.88 -1.30 -7.43
C SER A 114 -6.71 -2.56 -7.67
N THR A 115 -6.77 -3.03 -8.92
CA THR A 115 -7.45 -4.30 -9.25
C THR A 115 -6.60 -5.53 -8.90
N GLY A 116 -5.27 -5.39 -8.85
CA GLY A 116 -4.35 -6.50 -8.73
C GLY A 116 -4.11 -7.26 -10.05
N VAL A 117 -4.71 -6.79 -11.15
CA VAL A 117 -4.62 -7.44 -12.48
C VAL A 117 -3.62 -6.73 -13.39
N PHE A 118 -3.65 -5.41 -13.41
CA PHE A 118 -2.83 -4.60 -14.32
C PHE A 118 -1.58 -4.09 -13.58
N THR A 119 -0.72 -5.03 -13.16
CA THR A 119 0.41 -4.74 -12.28
C THR A 119 1.75 -4.55 -13.02
N ASP A 120 1.77 -4.72 -14.32
CA ASP A 120 2.95 -4.43 -15.13
C ASP A 120 2.77 -3.12 -15.92
N LYS A 121 3.90 -2.58 -16.37
CA LYS A 121 3.96 -1.28 -17.02
C LYS A 121 3.10 -1.21 -18.29
N GLU A 122 3.17 -2.27 -19.11
CA GLU A 122 2.41 -2.33 -20.37
C GLU A 122 0.90 -2.29 -20.13
N LYS A 123 0.42 -3.09 -19.20
CA LYS A 123 -1.01 -3.14 -18.86
C LYS A 123 -1.49 -1.86 -18.20
N ALA A 124 -0.71 -1.32 -17.27
CA ALA A 124 -1.06 -0.08 -16.57
C ALA A 124 -1.07 1.13 -17.52
N ALA A 125 -0.27 1.09 -18.60
CA ALA A 125 -0.23 2.16 -19.62
C ALA A 125 -1.58 2.37 -20.31
N ALA A 126 -2.47 1.38 -20.27
CA ALA A 126 -3.81 1.50 -20.85
C ALA A 126 -4.57 2.69 -20.22
N HIS A 127 -4.36 3.00 -18.94
CA HIS A 127 -5.00 4.16 -18.29
C HIS A 127 -4.55 5.50 -18.88
N LEU A 128 -3.32 5.57 -19.41
CA LEU A 128 -2.82 6.80 -20.05
C LEU A 128 -3.61 7.07 -21.34
N LYS A 129 -3.99 6.01 -22.07
CA LYS A 129 -4.84 6.14 -23.27
C LYS A 129 -6.22 6.69 -22.91
N GLY A 130 -6.73 6.37 -21.71
CA GLY A 130 -7.98 6.91 -21.19
C GLY A 130 -7.88 8.37 -20.73
N GLY A 131 -6.71 8.97 -20.80
CA GLY A 131 -6.50 10.37 -20.49
C GLY A 131 -5.92 10.65 -19.09
N ALA A 132 -5.53 9.64 -18.35
CA ALA A 132 -4.78 9.84 -17.11
C ALA A 132 -3.37 10.34 -17.45
N LYS A 133 -2.83 11.22 -16.62
CA LYS A 133 -1.46 11.72 -16.80
C LYS A 133 -0.41 10.78 -16.17
N LYS A 134 -0.75 10.20 -15.04
CA LYS A 134 0.14 9.31 -14.27
C LYS A 134 -0.65 8.14 -13.71
N VAL A 135 0.03 7.00 -13.53
CA VAL A 135 -0.57 5.81 -12.93
C VAL A 135 0.28 5.35 -11.74
N VAL A 136 -0.36 5.10 -10.61
CA VAL A 136 0.29 4.51 -9.43
C VAL A 136 -0.31 3.11 -9.22
N ILE A 137 0.51 2.09 -9.40
CA ILE A 137 0.11 0.70 -9.18
C ILE A 137 0.18 0.40 -7.68
N SER A 138 -0.94 0.00 -7.07
CA SER A 138 -0.99 -0.33 -5.64
C SER A 138 -0.64 -1.81 -5.39
N ALA A 139 0.47 -2.24 -5.99
CA ALA A 139 1.00 -3.60 -5.87
C ALA A 139 2.46 -3.60 -6.33
N PRO A 140 3.26 -4.60 -5.96
CA PRO A 140 4.59 -4.75 -6.55
C PRO A 140 4.49 -4.95 -8.06
N SER A 141 5.43 -4.37 -8.79
CA SER A 141 5.52 -4.52 -10.25
C SER A 141 6.83 -5.21 -10.65
N LYS A 142 6.75 -5.99 -11.71
CA LYS A 142 7.96 -6.64 -12.26
C LYS A 142 8.86 -5.63 -12.98
N ASP A 143 8.28 -4.58 -13.57
CA ASP A 143 8.97 -3.66 -14.50
C ASP A 143 8.69 -2.18 -14.26
N ALA A 144 7.63 -1.78 -13.57
CA ALA A 144 7.43 -0.38 -13.21
C ALA A 144 8.36 -0.01 -12.04
N PRO A 145 9.00 1.18 -12.09
CA PRO A 145 9.83 1.63 -10.97
C PRO A 145 9.04 1.66 -9.67
N MET A 146 9.64 1.14 -8.60
CA MET A 146 9.01 1.08 -7.29
C MET A 146 9.52 2.18 -6.38
N PHE A 147 8.59 2.85 -5.68
CA PHE A 147 8.92 3.89 -4.72
C PHE A 147 8.29 3.58 -3.36
N VAL A 148 9.08 3.75 -2.32
CA VAL A 148 8.64 3.65 -0.92
C VAL A 148 8.87 5.02 -0.28
N VAL A 149 7.80 5.67 0.13
CA VAL A 149 7.86 7.01 0.74
C VAL A 149 8.67 6.94 2.05
N GLY A 150 9.61 7.86 2.20
CA GLY A 150 10.58 7.87 3.30
C GLY A 150 11.88 7.14 2.96
N VAL A 151 11.95 6.45 1.82
CA VAL A 151 13.12 5.66 1.44
C VAL A 151 13.75 6.16 0.15
N ASN A 152 13.01 6.11 -0.96
CA ASN A 152 13.56 6.47 -2.27
C ASN A 152 12.63 7.35 -3.12
N GLU A 153 11.57 7.92 -2.55
CA GLU A 153 10.64 8.77 -3.32
C GLU A 153 11.33 9.95 -3.99
N LYS A 154 12.42 10.42 -3.39
CA LYS A 154 13.21 11.54 -3.94
C LYS A 154 13.92 11.20 -5.26
N GLU A 155 14.03 9.92 -5.58
CA GLU A 155 14.61 9.46 -6.84
C GLU A 155 13.59 9.48 -7.98
N TYR A 156 12.33 9.83 -7.70
CA TYR A 156 11.30 9.95 -8.73
C TYR A 156 11.68 11.03 -9.75
N LYS A 157 11.41 10.73 -11.00
CA LYS A 157 11.67 11.66 -12.11
C LYS A 157 10.37 11.92 -12.88
N PRO A 158 10.10 13.18 -13.27
CA PRO A 158 8.83 13.56 -13.92
C PRO A 158 8.47 12.80 -15.18
N GLU A 159 9.45 12.26 -15.91
CA GLU A 159 9.22 11.48 -17.13
C GLU A 159 8.65 10.08 -16.83
N LEU A 160 8.61 9.66 -15.58
CA LEU A 160 8.02 8.39 -15.19
C LEU A 160 6.50 8.55 -15.06
N ASP A 161 5.74 8.00 -15.99
CA ASP A 161 4.28 8.10 -16.00
C ASP A 161 3.60 6.96 -15.24
N ILE A 162 4.30 5.84 -15.07
CA ILE A 162 3.77 4.65 -14.38
C ILE A 162 4.77 4.22 -13.32
N VAL A 163 4.32 4.18 -12.08
CA VAL A 163 5.15 3.77 -10.94
C VAL A 163 4.39 2.79 -10.05
N SER A 164 5.10 2.09 -9.20
CA SER A 164 4.52 1.16 -8.22
C SER A 164 4.82 1.65 -6.80
N ASN A 165 3.83 1.51 -5.91
CA ASN A 165 3.99 1.79 -4.47
C ASN A 165 4.56 0.57 -3.71
N ALA A 166 5.10 -0.42 -4.42
CA ALA A 166 5.61 -1.69 -3.87
C ALA A 166 4.53 -2.45 -3.09
N SER A 167 4.91 -3.29 -2.12
CA SER A 167 3.94 -4.00 -1.25
C SER A 167 3.85 -3.33 0.12
N CYS A 168 2.81 -3.66 0.87
CA CYS A 168 2.67 -3.22 2.27
C CYS A 168 3.84 -3.70 3.13
N THR A 169 4.27 -4.95 2.92
CA THR A 169 5.42 -5.52 3.65
C THR A 169 6.72 -4.80 3.29
N THR A 170 6.93 -4.46 2.00
CA THR A 170 8.11 -3.67 1.59
C THR A 170 8.07 -2.29 2.22
N ASN A 171 6.89 -1.66 2.29
CA ASN A 171 6.73 -0.36 2.93
C ASN A 171 7.05 -0.39 4.43
N CYS A 172 6.78 -1.51 5.11
CA CYS A 172 7.17 -1.69 6.52
C CYS A 172 8.67 -1.96 6.64
N LEU A 173 9.18 -2.88 5.85
CA LEU A 173 10.56 -3.37 5.97
C LEU A 173 11.60 -2.32 5.54
N ALA A 174 11.36 -1.60 4.44
CA ALA A 174 12.39 -0.73 3.85
C ALA A 174 12.79 0.45 4.75
N PRO A 175 11.87 1.19 5.40
CA PRO A 175 12.29 2.24 6.34
C PRO A 175 13.10 1.72 7.52
N LEU A 176 12.71 0.58 8.10
CA LEU A 176 13.46 -0.05 9.20
C LEU A 176 14.84 -0.48 8.72
N ALA A 177 14.91 -1.21 7.60
CA ALA A 177 16.19 -1.69 7.03
C ALA A 177 17.11 -0.51 6.67
N LYS A 178 16.52 0.61 6.19
CA LYS A 178 17.29 1.82 5.86
C LYS A 178 18.00 2.38 7.10
N VAL A 179 17.27 2.54 8.21
CA VAL A 179 17.87 3.06 9.46
C VAL A 179 19.02 2.15 9.92
N ILE A 180 18.77 0.84 9.92
CA ILE A 180 19.79 -0.13 10.39
C ILE A 180 21.01 -0.11 9.47
N ASN A 181 20.77 -0.09 8.17
CA ASN A 181 21.89 -0.08 7.20
C ASN A 181 22.69 1.22 7.26
N ASP A 182 22.00 2.35 7.34
CA ASP A 182 22.66 3.68 7.35
C ASP A 182 23.52 3.87 8.60
N ARG A 183 23.09 3.33 9.75
CA ARG A 183 23.77 3.52 11.04
C ARG A 183 24.81 2.44 11.32
N PHE A 184 24.49 1.18 11.02
CA PHE A 184 25.28 0.03 11.48
C PHE A 184 25.77 -0.87 10.32
N GLY A 185 25.22 -0.71 9.13
CA GLY A 185 25.50 -1.59 8.00
C GLY A 185 24.84 -2.96 8.16
N ILE A 186 24.22 -3.47 7.09
CA ILE A 186 23.65 -4.82 7.06
C ILE A 186 24.57 -5.70 6.19
N VAL A 187 25.08 -6.78 6.76
CA VAL A 187 25.82 -7.80 6.02
C VAL A 187 24.83 -8.70 5.29
N GLU A 188 23.88 -9.25 6.03
CA GLU A 188 22.85 -10.16 5.50
C GLU A 188 21.67 -10.24 6.46
N GLY A 189 20.53 -10.68 5.97
CA GLY A 189 19.36 -10.82 6.84
C GLY A 189 18.25 -11.66 6.26
N LEU A 190 17.43 -12.19 7.17
CA LEU A 190 16.21 -12.93 6.85
C LEU A 190 15.02 -12.21 7.43
N MET A 191 13.99 -12.07 6.60
CA MET A 191 12.74 -11.44 7.03
C MET A 191 11.62 -12.50 7.03
N THR A 192 10.88 -12.54 8.11
CA THR A 192 9.61 -13.26 8.15
C THR A 192 8.49 -12.25 8.40
N THR A 193 7.46 -12.25 7.59
CA THR A 193 6.26 -11.51 7.97
C THR A 193 5.18 -12.49 8.44
N VAL A 194 4.63 -12.22 9.63
CA VAL A 194 3.41 -12.89 10.09
C VAL A 194 2.28 -11.96 9.63
N HIS A 195 1.58 -12.41 8.60
CA HIS A 195 0.70 -11.54 7.80
C HIS A 195 -0.77 -11.90 7.99
N SER A 196 -1.59 -10.89 8.16
CA SER A 196 -3.05 -11.08 8.22
C SER A 196 -3.58 -11.64 6.89
N ILE A 197 -4.81 -12.13 6.93
CA ILE A 197 -5.49 -12.65 5.73
C ILE A 197 -5.70 -11.53 4.70
N THR A 198 -5.76 -11.92 3.44
CA THR A 198 -6.05 -11.00 2.34
C THR A 198 -7.18 -11.55 1.47
N ALA A 199 -7.80 -10.67 0.68
CA ALA A 199 -8.97 -11.03 -0.15
C ALA A 199 -8.69 -12.14 -1.18
N THR A 200 -7.44 -12.43 -1.49
CA THR A 200 -7.08 -13.48 -2.44
C THR A 200 -7.11 -14.89 -1.84
N GLN A 201 -7.15 -15.00 -0.51
CA GLN A 201 -7.16 -16.30 0.16
C GLN A 201 -8.57 -16.91 0.16
N LYS A 202 -8.63 -18.22 0.31
CA LYS A 202 -9.90 -18.97 0.31
C LYS A 202 -10.52 -19.00 1.71
N THR A 203 -11.83 -18.89 1.79
CA THR A 203 -12.56 -19.02 3.07
C THR A 203 -12.62 -20.48 3.50
N VAL A 204 -12.78 -21.41 2.54
CA VAL A 204 -12.75 -22.87 2.75
C VAL A 204 -11.78 -23.48 1.76
N ASP A 205 -11.33 -24.70 2.00
CA ASP A 205 -10.41 -25.40 1.09
C ASP A 205 -10.98 -25.43 -0.33
N GLY A 206 -10.16 -24.96 -1.28
CA GLY A 206 -10.55 -24.91 -2.68
C GLY A 206 -9.34 -24.94 -3.61
N PRO A 207 -9.55 -25.17 -4.89
CA PRO A 207 -8.44 -25.31 -5.83
C PRO A 207 -7.67 -24.01 -6.00
N SER A 208 -6.35 -24.14 -6.09
CA SER A 208 -5.42 -23.06 -6.39
C SER A 208 -4.29 -23.62 -7.24
N SER A 209 -4.28 -23.31 -8.52
CA SER A 209 -3.34 -23.90 -9.48
C SER A 209 -1.89 -23.45 -9.29
N LYS A 210 -1.70 -22.22 -8.84
CA LYS A 210 -0.35 -21.64 -8.71
C LYS A 210 0.27 -21.82 -7.32
N ASP A 211 -0.58 -21.84 -6.31
CA ASP A 211 -0.14 -21.94 -4.90
C ASP A 211 -1.13 -22.83 -4.15
N TRP A 212 -0.78 -24.09 -4.00
CA TRP A 212 -1.65 -25.08 -3.36
C TRP A 212 -1.95 -24.70 -1.91
N ARG A 213 -0.97 -24.15 -1.18
CA ARG A 213 -1.19 -23.69 0.21
C ARG A 213 -2.15 -22.51 0.27
N GLY A 214 -2.11 -21.60 -0.72
CA GLY A 214 -3.05 -20.50 -0.84
C GLY A 214 -4.49 -20.92 -1.12
N GLY A 215 -4.71 -22.20 -1.48
CA GLY A 215 -6.06 -22.79 -1.63
C GLY A 215 -6.66 -23.30 -0.33
N ARG A 216 -5.92 -23.29 0.79
CA ARG A 216 -6.41 -23.78 2.08
C ARG A 216 -7.18 -22.65 2.81
N ALA A 217 -8.08 -23.08 3.70
CA ALA A 217 -8.95 -22.19 4.48
C ALA A 217 -8.12 -21.21 5.33
N ALA A 218 -8.26 -19.93 5.05
CA ALA A 218 -7.46 -18.87 5.67
C ALA A 218 -7.73 -18.73 7.17
N SER A 219 -8.98 -18.92 7.59
CA SER A 219 -9.41 -18.64 8.96
C SER A 219 -9.01 -19.71 9.99
N PHE A 220 -8.41 -20.81 9.55
CA PHE A 220 -8.13 -21.95 10.44
C PHE A 220 -6.68 -22.43 10.36
N ASN A 221 -5.85 -21.80 9.56
CA ASN A 221 -4.52 -22.33 9.28
C ASN A 221 -3.42 -21.26 9.43
N ILE A 222 -2.23 -21.73 9.77
CA ILE A 222 -0.99 -20.96 9.56
C ILE A 222 -0.45 -21.43 8.20
N ILE A 223 -0.39 -20.52 7.24
CA ILE A 223 -0.09 -20.85 5.84
C ILE A 223 1.27 -20.25 5.43
N PRO A 224 2.33 -21.06 5.30
CA PRO A 224 3.60 -20.56 4.75
C PRO A 224 3.40 -20.13 3.29
N SER A 225 3.94 -18.97 2.95
CA SER A 225 3.80 -18.39 1.61
C SER A 225 5.08 -17.67 1.21
N SER A 226 5.41 -17.73 -0.06
CA SER A 226 6.53 -16.95 -0.59
C SER A 226 6.18 -15.48 -0.61
N THR A 227 7.18 -14.62 -0.49
CA THR A 227 7.02 -13.18 -0.64
C THR A 227 8.25 -12.58 -1.31
N GLY A 228 8.02 -11.66 -2.23
CA GLY A 228 9.10 -10.90 -2.85
C GLY A 228 9.46 -9.62 -2.09
N ALA A 229 8.84 -9.38 -0.94
CA ALA A 229 8.98 -8.10 -0.24
C ALA A 229 10.42 -7.78 0.18
N ALA A 230 11.13 -8.77 0.69
CA ALA A 230 12.53 -8.58 1.12
C ALA A 230 13.46 -8.32 -0.08
N LYS A 231 13.23 -9.03 -1.19
CA LYS A 231 14.00 -8.81 -2.44
C LYS A 231 13.68 -7.42 -3.04
N ALA A 232 12.43 -6.96 -2.89
CA ALA A 232 12.03 -5.65 -3.38
C ALA A 232 12.74 -4.51 -2.62
N VAL A 233 13.17 -4.75 -1.38
CA VAL A 233 13.98 -3.76 -0.64
C VAL A 233 15.28 -3.45 -1.40
N GLY A 234 15.88 -4.45 -2.04
CA GLY A 234 17.08 -4.24 -2.85
C GLY A 234 16.85 -3.38 -4.11
N LYS A 235 15.57 -3.24 -4.55
CA LYS A 235 15.24 -2.35 -5.67
C LYS A 235 15.10 -0.89 -5.21
N VAL A 236 14.66 -0.66 -3.98
CA VAL A 236 14.47 0.69 -3.43
C VAL A 236 15.66 1.17 -2.59
N LEU A 237 16.50 0.22 -2.14
CA LEU A 237 17.76 0.46 -1.43
C LEU A 237 18.84 -0.40 -2.09
N PRO A 238 19.44 0.04 -3.21
CA PRO A 238 20.38 -0.79 -3.98
C PRO A 238 21.56 -1.36 -3.19
N GLN A 239 21.98 -0.69 -2.13
CA GLN A 239 23.05 -1.18 -1.25
C GLN A 239 22.67 -2.45 -0.49
N LEU A 240 21.38 -2.78 -0.44
CA LEU A 240 20.88 -4.03 0.19
C LEU A 240 20.53 -5.11 -0.84
N ASN A 241 20.82 -4.88 -2.11
CA ASN A 241 20.53 -5.87 -3.15
C ASN A 241 21.31 -7.18 -2.89
N GLY A 242 20.60 -8.29 -2.82
CA GLY A 242 21.19 -9.61 -2.56
C GLY A 242 21.46 -9.90 -1.09
N LYS A 243 21.28 -8.92 -0.19
CA LYS A 243 21.55 -9.11 1.24
C LYS A 243 20.34 -9.56 2.05
N LEU A 244 19.12 -9.37 1.53
CA LEU A 244 17.89 -9.71 2.25
C LEU A 244 17.03 -10.68 1.44
N THR A 245 16.49 -11.69 2.13
CA THR A 245 15.44 -12.55 1.58
C THR A 245 14.42 -12.84 2.68
N GLY A 246 13.30 -13.48 2.33
CA GLY A 246 12.29 -13.72 3.35
C GLY A 246 11.10 -14.53 2.88
N MET A 247 10.21 -14.79 3.82
CA MET A 247 8.98 -15.53 3.61
C MET A 247 7.84 -14.94 4.46
N ALA A 248 6.64 -15.44 4.24
CA ALA A 248 5.46 -15.03 4.99
C ALA A 248 4.80 -16.24 5.64
N PHE A 249 4.22 -16.03 6.82
CA PHE A 249 3.18 -16.89 7.38
C PHE A 249 1.87 -16.12 7.37
N ARG A 250 0.87 -16.61 6.65
CA ARG A 250 -0.50 -16.08 6.71
C ARG A 250 -1.18 -16.66 7.93
N VAL A 251 -1.76 -15.81 8.77
CA VAL A 251 -2.42 -16.20 10.03
C VAL A 251 -3.85 -15.65 10.06
N PRO A 252 -4.77 -16.26 10.85
CA PRO A 252 -6.17 -15.87 10.84
C PRO A 252 -6.46 -14.60 11.66
N THR A 253 -5.80 -13.51 11.33
CA THR A 253 -6.09 -12.16 11.83
C THR A 253 -6.60 -11.32 10.64
N VAL A 254 -7.54 -10.41 10.91
CA VAL A 254 -8.24 -9.70 9.83
C VAL A 254 -7.44 -8.55 9.24
N ASP A 255 -6.53 -7.96 10.05
CA ASP A 255 -5.70 -6.83 9.65
C ASP A 255 -4.54 -6.69 10.62
N VAL A 256 -3.57 -5.91 10.29
CA VAL A 256 -2.29 -5.66 10.93
C VAL A 256 -1.38 -6.90 10.90
N SER A 257 -0.24 -6.68 10.34
CA SER A 257 0.81 -7.70 10.16
C SER A 257 2.08 -7.26 10.89
N VAL A 258 3.03 -8.16 11.03
CA VAL A 258 4.31 -7.87 11.68
C VAL A 258 5.46 -8.37 10.82
N VAL A 259 6.51 -7.56 10.73
CA VAL A 259 7.80 -7.93 10.15
C VAL A 259 8.74 -8.34 11.28
N ASP A 260 9.33 -9.51 11.15
CA ASP A 260 10.44 -10.02 11.95
C ASP A 260 11.67 -9.97 11.05
N LEU A 261 12.59 -9.06 11.36
CA LEU A 261 13.83 -8.88 10.59
C LEU A 261 15.02 -9.31 11.43
N THR A 262 15.65 -10.42 11.06
CA THR A 262 16.87 -10.91 11.70
C THR A 262 18.06 -10.54 10.81
N VAL A 263 18.98 -9.74 11.34
CA VAL A 263 20.11 -9.21 10.56
C VAL A 263 21.45 -9.40 11.28
N ARG A 264 22.49 -9.57 10.45
CA ARG A 264 23.89 -9.48 10.89
C ARG A 264 24.38 -8.08 10.55
N LEU A 265 24.87 -7.37 11.56
CA LEU A 265 25.38 -6.02 11.44
C LEU A 265 26.86 -6.01 11.09
N GLU A 266 27.27 -5.06 10.26
CA GLU A 266 28.68 -4.78 9.95
C GLU A 266 29.40 -4.23 11.19
N LYS A 267 28.80 -3.21 11.80
CA LYS A 267 29.34 -2.54 12.99
C LYS A 267 28.64 -3.07 14.23
N LYS A 268 29.41 -3.29 15.26
CA LYS A 268 28.86 -3.69 16.58
C LYS A 268 27.94 -2.60 17.11
N ALA A 269 26.82 -3.01 17.66
CA ALA A 269 25.87 -2.10 18.33
C ALA A 269 25.08 -2.88 19.38
N SER A 270 24.96 -2.29 20.56
CA SER A 270 24.07 -2.83 21.58
C SER A 270 22.61 -2.63 21.15
N TYR A 271 21.71 -3.41 21.70
CA TYR A 271 20.27 -3.27 21.41
C TYR A 271 19.78 -1.85 21.77
N GLU A 272 20.31 -1.27 22.86
CA GLU A 272 19.98 0.10 23.28
C GLU A 272 20.38 1.15 22.24
N GLU A 273 21.56 1.00 21.63
CA GLU A 273 22.01 1.89 20.54
C GLU A 273 21.11 1.76 19.32
N ILE A 274 20.67 0.54 19.02
CA ILE A 274 19.75 0.29 17.88
C ILE A 274 18.39 0.96 18.16
N LYS A 275 17.82 0.75 19.35
CA LYS A 275 16.56 1.40 19.78
C LYS A 275 16.66 2.92 19.64
N LYS A 276 17.76 3.50 20.17
CA LYS A 276 17.99 4.93 20.13
C LYS A 276 18.03 5.44 18.68
N ALA A 277 18.75 4.77 17.79
CA ALA A 277 18.85 5.16 16.38
C ALA A 277 17.48 5.15 15.69
N ILE A 278 16.68 4.10 15.93
CA ILE A 278 15.35 3.98 15.34
C ILE A 278 14.42 5.08 15.89
N LYS A 279 14.48 5.34 17.19
CA LYS A 279 13.68 6.39 17.84
C LYS A 279 14.01 7.76 17.25
N GLU A 280 15.30 8.09 17.12
CA GLU A 280 15.74 9.36 16.52
C GLU A 280 15.17 9.55 15.10
N GLU A 281 15.22 8.52 14.26
CA GLU A 281 14.70 8.62 12.90
C GLU A 281 13.17 8.70 12.87
N SER A 282 12.50 8.00 13.80
CA SER A 282 11.03 8.04 13.88
C SER A 282 10.49 9.40 14.32
N GLU A 283 11.27 10.12 15.12
CA GLU A 283 10.92 11.48 15.58
C GLU A 283 11.46 12.56 14.62
N GLY A 284 12.41 12.19 13.76
CA GLY A 284 13.11 13.06 12.82
C GLY A 284 12.69 12.88 11.37
N LYS A 285 13.62 12.39 10.55
CA LYS A 285 13.46 12.31 9.08
C LYS A 285 12.32 11.39 8.62
N LEU A 286 12.03 10.36 9.40
CA LEU A 286 10.99 9.37 9.06
C LEU A 286 9.72 9.57 9.89
N LYS A 287 9.53 10.74 10.48
CA LYS A 287 8.31 11.06 11.24
C LYS A 287 7.07 10.88 10.36
N GLY A 288 6.10 10.12 10.87
CA GLY A 288 4.87 9.79 10.11
C GLY A 288 5.00 8.57 9.20
N ILE A 289 6.22 8.08 8.98
CA ILE A 289 6.51 6.87 8.20
C ILE A 289 6.92 5.73 9.13
N LEU A 290 7.94 5.98 9.95
CA LEU A 290 8.44 5.04 10.96
C LEU A 290 7.92 5.49 12.33
N GLY A 291 7.35 4.56 13.09
CA GLY A 291 6.94 4.77 14.46
C GLY A 291 7.83 3.99 15.43
N TYR A 292 7.65 4.23 16.73
CA TYR A 292 8.41 3.60 17.79
C TYR A 292 7.49 3.42 19.00
N THR A 293 7.50 2.25 19.61
CA THR A 293 6.73 1.99 20.83
C THR A 293 7.55 1.19 21.84
N GLU A 294 7.32 1.47 23.13
CA GLU A 294 7.83 0.69 24.28
C GLU A 294 6.65 0.12 25.08
N ASP A 295 5.45 0.19 24.56
CA ASP A 295 4.26 -0.38 25.20
C ASP A 295 4.14 -1.88 24.90
N ASP A 296 3.42 -2.60 25.75
CA ASP A 296 3.15 -4.03 25.54
C ASP A 296 1.93 -4.15 24.63
N VAL A 297 2.15 -4.08 23.33
CA VAL A 297 1.12 -3.98 22.29
C VAL A 297 0.94 -5.29 21.54
N VAL A 298 -0.23 -5.41 20.89
CA VAL A 298 -0.55 -6.51 19.99
C VAL A 298 -1.14 -5.94 18.68
N SER A 299 -1.33 -6.79 17.69
CA SER A 299 -1.70 -6.36 16.33
C SER A 299 -2.90 -5.40 16.26
N THR A 300 -3.96 -5.66 17.02
CA THR A 300 -5.19 -4.85 16.94
C THR A 300 -5.02 -3.41 17.43
N ASP A 301 -3.95 -3.12 18.18
CA ASP A 301 -3.65 -1.76 18.64
C ASP A 301 -3.25 -0.84 17.49
N PHE A 302 -2.90 -1.41 16.34
CA PHE A 302 -2.43 -0.65 15.18
C PHE A 302 -3.45 -0.56 14.03
N ILE A 303 -4.67 -1.04 14.24
CA ILE A 303 -5.73 -0.90 13.22
C ILE A 303 -6.00 0.59 12.98
N GLY A 304 -5.86 1.04 11.75
CA GLY A 304 -6.03 2.44 11.38
C GLY A 304 -4.78 3.30 11.51
N ASP A 305 -3.64 2.71 11.92
CA ASP A 305 -2.39 3.46 12.00
C ASP A 305 -1.87 3.75 10.59
N SER A 306 -1.64 5.03 10.31
CA SER A 306 -1.21 5.46 8.97
C SER A 306 0.29 5.28 8.72
N ARG A 307 1.08 4.99 9.76
CA ARG A 307 2.53 4.80 9.60
C ARG A 307 2.82 3.49 8.87
N SER A 308 3.89 3.48 8.09
CA SER A 308 4.30 2.30 7.31
C SER A 308 4.91 1.20 8.16
N SER A 309 5.56 1.57 9.26
CA SER A 309 6.39 0.66 10.06
C SER A 309 6.43 1.18 11.49
N ILE A 310 5.97 0.41 12.46
CA ILE A 310 6.01 0.83 13.87
C ILE A 310 6.93 -0.15 14.61
N PHE A 311 8.14 0.30 14.91
CA PHE A 311 9.14 -0.52 15.59
C PHE A 311 8.72 -0.79 17.03
N ASP A 312 8.72 -2.07 17.39
CA ASP A 312 8.40 -2.54 18.74
C ASP A 312 9.70 -2.77 19.50
N ALA A 313 10.04 -1.83 20.37
CA ALA A 313 11.31 -1.83 21.08
C ALA A 313 11.42 -2.96 22.13
N LYS A 314 10.29 -3.49 22.58
CA LYS A 314 10.27 -4.59 23.56
C LYS A 314 10.26 -5.98 22.91
N ALA A 315 9.75 -6.10 21.70
CA ALA A 315 9.60 -7.40 21.05
C ALA A 315 10.88 -7.95 20.43
N GLY A 316 11.85 -7.08 20.13
CA GLY A 316 13.12 -7.49 19.53
C GLY A 316 14.10 -8.08 20.53
N ILE A 317 15.17 -8.68 20.01
CA ILE A 317 16.18 -9.33 20.86
C ILE A 317 17.53 -9.36 20.12
N ALA A 318 18.61 -9.11 20.86
CA ALA A 318 19.97 -9.25 20.33
C ALA A 318 20.60 -10.54 20.87
N LEU A 319 21.16 -11.33 19.97
CA LEU A 319 21.95 -12.51 20.35
C LEU A 319 23.36 -12.04 20.80
N ASN A 320 23.88 -11.05 20.12
CA ASN A 320 25.17 -10.41 20.41
C ASN A 320 25.21 -9.06 19.67
N ASP A 321 26.31 -8.33 19.80
CA ASP A 321 26.44 -6.98 19.23
C ASP A 321 26.37 -6.92 17.70
N ASN A 322 26.47 -8.06 17.01
CA ASN A 322 26.41 -8.10 15.55
C ASN A 322 25.19 -8.86 15.00
N PHE A 323 24.35 -9.43 15.87
CA PHE A 323 23.23 -10.26 15.39
C PHE A 323 21.97 -9.99 16.18
N VAL A 324 20.95 -9.45 15.50
CA VAL A 324 19.76 -8.89 16.16
C VAL A 324 18.50 -9.27 15.39
N LYS A 325 17.41 -9.49 16.14
CA LYS A 325 16.05 -9.65 15.62
C LYS A 325 15.27 -8.37 15.97
N LEU A 326 14.69 -7.73 14.96
CA LEU A 326 13.91 -6.50 15.05
C LEU A 326 12.47 -6.79 14.63
N VAL A 327 11.52 -6.22 15.37
CA VAL A 327 10.09 -6.45 15.15
C VAL A 327 9.42 -5.11 14.82
N SER A 328 8.62 -5.10 13.75
CA SER A 328 7.89 -3.89 13.38
C SER A 328 6.48 -4.22 12.88
N TRP A 329 5.50 -3.50 13.41
CA TRP A 329 4.08 -3.65 13.08
C TRP A 329 3.70 -2.77 11.89
N TYR A 330 2.66 -3.16 11.18
CA TYR A 330 2.09 -2.32 10.11
C TYR A 330 0.63 -2.70 9.83
N ASP A 331 -0.22 -1.66 9.73
CA ASP A 331 -1.55 -1.86 9.18
C ASP A 331 -1.37 -2.05 7.67
N ASN A 332 -1.47 -3.31 7.21
CA ASN A 332 -1.20 -3.67 5.82
C ASN A 332 -2.24 -3.11 4.83
N GLU A 333 -3.33 -2.57 5.35
CA GLU A 333 -4.39 -1.93 4.57
C GLU A 333 -4.33 -0.41 4.65
N TRP A 334 -4.51 0.16 5.85
CA TRP A 334 -4.63 1.61 6.07
C TRP A 334 -3.29 2.33 5.89
N GLY A 335 -2.24 1.83 6.50
CA GLY A 335 -0.90 2.40 6.36
C GLY A 335 -0.44 2.38 4.90
N TYR A 336 -0.66 1.27 4.23
CA TYR A 336 -0.32 1.13 2.81
C TYR A 336 -1.12 2.12 1.93
N SER A 337 -2.44 2.22 2.16
CA SER A 337 -3.30 3.13 1.39
C SER A 337 -2.92 4.59 1.60
N SER A 338 -2.49 4.93 2.82
CA SER A 338 -1.96 6.27 3.12
C SER A 338 -0.72 6.57 2.28
N ARG A 339 0.19 5.61 2.15
CA ARG A 339 1.41 5.77 1.33
C ARG A 339 1.11 5.92 -0.15
N VAL A 340 0.08 5.25 -0.66
CA VAL A 340 -0.34 5.45 -2.06
C VAL A 340 -0.67 6.93 -2.31
N VAL A 341 -1.45 7.54 -1.42
CA VAL A 341 -1.82 8.95 -1.56
C VAL A 341 -0.61 9.86 -1.36
N ASP A 342 0.25 9.57 -0.38
CA ASP A 342 1.48 10.35 -0.17
C ASP A 342 2.41 10.31 -1.39
N LEU A 343 2.54 9.14 -2.02
CA LEU A 343 3.36 9.02 -3.25
C LEU A 343 2.78 9.88 -4.36
N ILE A 344 1.45 9.89 -4.54
CA ILE A 344 0.78 10.75 -5.52
C ILE A 344 1.10 12.23 -5.25
N VAL A 345 0.98 12.66 -3.99
CA VAL A 345 1.25 14.04 -3.61
C VAL A 345 2.72 14.41 -3.87
N HIS A 346 3.63 13.50 -3.53
CA HIS A 346 5.06 13.68 -3.81
C HIS A 346 5.31 13.85 -5.33
N ILE A 347 4.79 12.92 -6.13
CA ILE A 347 4.94 12.96 -7.60
C ILE A 347 4.42 14.29 -8.16
N ALA A 348 3.24 14.72 -7.69
CA ALA A 348 2.63 15.98 -8.15
C ALA A 348 3.46 17.21 -7.76
N SER A 349 4.27 17.12 -6.71
CA SER A 349 5.12 18.23 -6.25
C SER A 349 6.41 18.37 -7.04
N VAL A 350 6.84 17.30 -7.72
CA VAL A 350 8.09 17.29 -8.49
C VAL A 350 7.82 17.87 -9.87
N LYS A 351 8.39 19.04 -10.15
CA LYS A 351 8.23 19.71 -11.43
C LYS A 351 9.17 19.15 -12.49
N ALA A 352 8.69 19.07 -13.72
CA ALA A 352 9.59 18.79 -14.83
C ALA A 352 10.61 19.94 -14.93
N CYS A 353 11.88 19.60 -15.08
CA CYS A 353 12.90 20.62 -15.37
C CYS A 353 12.61 21.16 -16.75
N CYS A 354 12.32 22.46 -16.87
CA CYS A 354 12.14 23.17 -18.12
C CYS A 354 13.48 23.29 -18.83
#